data_4f737077030786966d86e6f9a246d34c
#
_entry.id   4f737077030786966d86e6f9a246d34c
#
_cell.length_a   1.000
_cell.length_b   1.000
_cell.length_c   1.000
_cell.angle_alpha   90.00
_cell.angle_beta   90.00
_cell.angle_gamma   90.00
#
_symmetry.space_group_name_H-M   'P 1'
#
loop_
_entity.id
_entity.type
_entity.pdbx_description
1 polymer ?
#
loop_
_entity_poly.entity_id
_entity_poly.type
_entity_poly.pdbx_seq_one_letter_code
_entity_poly.pdbx_strand_id
1 'polypeptide(L)'
;MNLLRGVKAGARSNGRLSWGNALKESYLPGRITLISHAPTAAVRRSAFPLDEPIEPLEVEKLRSIGWTPPRVSQVLAGPEQRTRETARALGLAPVVCDELMDLNYGSWQGKSLDEVQSADPDGVGLWLTDSDAAPHGGESIASFLVRVKLWLAGQHGAGHILAVTHPSVIRAAVILTLQAPVQSFWRVESPPASITDLRSNGQAWRLRSSGCRIFGHGSSLAE
;
A
#
# COMPACT_ATOMS: atom_id res chain seq x y z
N MET A 1 2.91 -74.60 -36.52
CA MET A 1 4.36 -74.61 -36.80
C MET A 1 4.96 -73.35 -36.26
N ASN A 2 5.82 -73.50 -35.26
CA ASN A 2 6.52 -72.51 -34.44
C ASN A 2 7.03 -71.22 -35.15
N LEU A 3 7.01 -70.10 -34.44
CA LEU A 3 8.23 -69.41 -34.07
C LEU A 3 7.96 -68.25 -33.10
N LEU A 4 8.27 -68.52 -31.83
CA LEU A 4 8.54 -67.53 -30.77
C LEU A 4 9.92 -66.89 -31.03
N ARG A 5 10.03 -65.56 -30.92
CA ARG A 5 11.28 -64.81 -30.52
C ARG A 5 10.84 -63.44 -30.06
N GLY A 6 10.82 -63.13 -28.73
CA GLY A 6 11.99 -62.57 -28.12
C GLY A 6 11.86 -61.04 -28.12
N VAL A 7 11.05 -60.44 -27.17
CA VAL A 7 11.12 -58.99 -26.87
C VAL A 7 11.92 -58.82 -25.58
N LYS A 8 13.08 -58.21 -25.70
CA LYS A 8 13.98 -57.83 -24.59
C LYS A 8 13.31 -56.78 -23.72
N ALA A 9 13.37 -56.99 -22.41
CA ALA A 9 13.02 -56.02 -21.39
C ALA A 9 13.93 -54.76 -21.49
N GLY A 10 13.33 -53.63 -21.83
CA GLY A 10 13.96 -52.31 -21.75
C GLY A 10 13.81 -51.78 -20.34
N ALA A 11 14.91 -51.32 -19.78
CA ALA A 11 15.07 -50.79 -18.44
C ALA A 11 14.08 -49.66 -18.15
N ARG A 12 13.34 -49.75 -17.03
CA ARG A 12 12.54 -48.67 -16.45
C ARG A 12 13.50 -47.64 -15.85
N SER A 13 13.68 -46.50 -16.51
CA SER A 13 14.28 -45.32 -15.91
C SER A 13 13.29 -44.75 -14.89
N ASN A 14 13.66 -44.83 -13.61
CA ASN A 14 12.97 -44.13 -12.52
C ASN A 14 13.15 -42.61 -12.68
N GLY A 15 12.35 -42.00 -13.53
CA GLY A 15 12.17 -40.58 -13.58
C GLY A 15 11.34 -40.15 -12.36
N ARG A 16 11.97 -39.94 -11.22
CA ARG A 16 11.36 -39.12 -10.15
C ARG A 16 11.17 -37.72 -10.71
N LEU A 17 9.96 -37.42 -11.14
CA LEU A 17 9.53 -36.05 -11.38
C LEU A 17 9.68 -35.31 -10.07
N SER A 18 10.68 -34.44 -10.01
CA SER A 18 10.92 -33.54 -8.85
C SER A 18 9.86 -32.47 -8.81
N TRP A 19 8.72 -32.78 -8.20
CA TRP A 19 7.64 -31.81 -7.91
C TRP A 19 8.07 -30.78 -6.86
N GLY A 20 9.23 -30.96 -6.22
CA GLY A 20 9.71 -30.14 -5.12
C GLY A 20 10.22 -28.75 -5.53
N ASN A 21 10.69 -28.54 -6.76
CA ASN A 21 11.24 -27.24 -7.19
C ASN A 21 10.19 -26.32 -7.82
N ALA A 22 9.20 -26.86 -8.53
CA ALA A 22 8.14 -26.06 -9.14
C ALA A 22 7.21 -25.41 -8.09
N LEU A 23 7.04 -26.02 -6.92
CA LEU A 23 6.24 -25.48 -5.83
C LEU A 23 7.00 -24.45 -4.96
N LYS A 24 8.34 -24.42 -5.02
CA LYS A 24 9.15 -23.45 -4.25
C LYS A 24 9.21 -22.08 -4.89
N GLU A 25 9.07 -21.96 -6.19
CA GLU A 25 9.11 -20.67 -6.89
C GLU A 25 7.85 -19.81 -6.70
N SER A 26 6.72 -20.40 -6.29
CA SER A 26 5.45 -19.69 -6.13
C SER A 26 5.20 -19.10 -4.73
N TYR A 27 6.12 -19.27 -3.76
CA TYR A 27 5.92 -18.89 -2.37
C TYR A 27 7.05 -18.05 -1.80
N LEU A 28 7.55 -17.07 -2.57
CA LEU A 28 8.55 -16.15 -2.03
C LEU A 28 7.89 -15.19 -1.03
N PRO A 29 8.44 -15.09 0.19
CA PRO A 29 7.93 -14.15 1.17
C PRO A 29 8.12 -12.72 0.67
N GLY A 30 7.13 -11.87 0.92
CA GLY A 30 7.17 -10.46 0.59
C GLY A 30 7.00 -9.59 1.83
N ARG A 31 7.47 -8.36 1.73
CA ARG A 31 7.23 -7.32 2.73
C ARG A 31 6.90 -6.01 2.06
N ILE A 32 5.89 -5.33 2.56
CA ILE A 32 5.59 -3.95 2.18
C ILE A 32 5.62 -3.11 3.44
N THR A 33 6.45 -2.07 3.42
CA THR A 33 6.42 -1.00 4.42
C THR A 33 5.80 0.22 3.76
N LEU A 34 4.58 0.57 4.16
CA LEU A 34 3.89 1.77 3.71
C LEU A 34 4.18 2.91 4.68
N ILE A 35 4.52 4.07 4.14
CA ILE A 35 4.70 5.32 4.90
C ILE A 35 3.64 6.30 4.43
N SER A 36 2.82 6.79 5.37
CA SER A 36 1.91 7.89 5.12
C SER A 36 2.71 9.17 4.91
N HIS A 37 2.37 9.97 3.89
CA HIS A 37 3.04 11.25 3.68
C HIS A 37 2.93 12.17 4.91
N ALA A 38 3.86 13.12 5.03
CA ALA A 38 3.86 14.10 6.10
C ALA A 38 2.70 15.10 5.96
N PRO A 39 2.36 15.86 7.01
CA PRO A 39 1.29 16.84 6.98
C PRO A 39 1.44 17.87 5.86
N THR A 40 0.30 18.19 5.23
CA THR A 40 0.14 19.29 4.27
C THR A 40 -0.81 20.34 4.81
N ALA A 41 -0.91 21.47 4.14
CA ALA A 41 -1.90 22.49 4.48
C ALA A 41 -3.34 21.97 4.37
N ALA A 42 -3.64 21.07 3.43
CA ALA A 42 -4.95 20.44 3.29
C ALA A 42 -5.28 19.57 4.52
N VAL A 43 -4.34 18.75 4.99
CA VAL A 43 -4.53 17.93 6.19
C VAL A 43 -4.89 18.80 7.40
N ARG A 44 -4.21 19.93 7.61
CA ARG A 44 -4.50 20.83 8.74
C ARG A 44 -5.86 21.49 8.66
N ARG A 45 -6.38 21.72 7.46
CA ARG A 45 -7.69 22.34 7.23
C ARG A 45 -8.81 21.31 7.04
N SER A 46 -8.53 20.02 7.22
CA SER A 46 -9.47 18.93 6.90
C SER A 46 -10.04 19.08 5.49
N ALA A 47 -9.17 19.39 4.52
CA ALA A 47 -9.55 19.61 3.12
C ALA A 47 -9.18 18.43 2.25
N PHE A 48 -9.95 18.23 1.19
CA PHE A 48 -9.62 17.29 0.12
C PHE A 48 -8.40 17.80 -0.65
N PRO A 49 -7.30 17.03 -0.72
CA PRO A 49 -6.03 17.56 -1.20
C PRO A 49 -6.03 17.87 -2.69
N LEU A 50 -5.29 18.89 -3.08
CA LEU A 50 -4.73 19.10 -4.41
C LEU A 50 -3.36 18.43 -4.49
N ASP A 51 -2.61 18.65 -5.58
CA ASP A 51 -1.19 18.28 -5.61
C ASP A 51 -0.34 19.40 -4.95
N GLU A 52 -0.36 19.40 -3.62
CA GLU A 52 0.41 20.36 -2.81
C GLU A 52 1.63 19.72 -2.13
N PRO A 53 2.64 20.54 -1.74
CA PRO A 53 3.81 20.08 -0.99
C PRO A 53 3.47 19.75 0.47
N ILE A 54 4.39 19.06 1.15
CA ILE A 54 4.38 18.99 2.61
C ILE A 54 4.78 20.33 3.23
N GLU A 55 4.39 20.56 4.47
CA GLU A 55 4.76 21.79 5.16
C GLU A 55 6.27 21.88 5.40
N PRO A 56 6.90 23.09 5.25
CA PRO A 56 8.36 23.24 5.41
C PRO A 56 8.88 22.73 6.76
N LEU A 57 8.15 22.96 7.85
CA LEU A 57 8.52 22.46 9.17
C LEU A 57 8.54 20.93 9.25
N GLU A 58 7.71 20.26 8.48
CA GLU A 58 7.67 18.78 8.45
C GLU A 58 8.88 18.23 7.69
N VAL A 59 9.39 18.95 6.67
CA VAL A 59 10.65 18.59 5.99
C VAL A 59 11.80 18.57 7.00
N GLU A 60 11.93 19.63 7.82
CA GLU A 60 12.98 19.73 8.84
C GLU A 60 12.84 18.62 9.90
N LYS A 61 11.62 18.39 10.38
CA LYS A 61 11.34 17.30 11.34
C LYS A 61 11.75 15.94 10.81
N LEU A 62 11.33 15.59 9.57
CA LEU A 62 11.65 14.31 8.97
C LEU A 62 13.16 14.12 8.81
N ARG A 63 13.90 15.16 8.41
CA ARG A 63 15.35 15.12 8.31
C ARG A 63 16.03 14.93 9.66
N SER A 64 15.47 15.52 10.72
CA SER A 64 16.05 15.47 12.08
C SER A 64 15.78 14.17 12.82
N ILE A 65 14.81 13.34 12.38
CA ILE A 65 14.47 12.07 13.05
C ILE A 65 15.66 11.10 13.10
N GLY A 66 16.61 11.20 12.16
CA GLY A 66 17.75 10.27 12.06
C GLY A 66 17.30 8.83 11.77
N TRP A 67 16.17 8.66 11.11
CA TRP A 67 15.66 7.36 10.71
C TRP A 67 16.54 6.74 9.63
N THR A 68 16.88 5.47 9.81
CA THR A 68 17.60 4.69 8.80
C THR A 68 16.65 3.71 8.16
N PRO A 69 16.45 3.79 6.83
CA PRO A 69 15.57 2.86 6.14
C PRO A 69 16.15 1.44 6.22
N PRO A 70 15.28 0.42 6.34
CA PRO A 70 15.73 -0.97 6.24
C PRO A 70 16.30 -1.25 4.84
N ARG A 71 17.04 -2.35 4.69
CA ARG A 71 17.38 -2.84 3.36
C ARG A 71 16.10 -3.22 2.62
N VAL A 72 15.90 -2.63 1.44
CA VAL A 72 14.73 -2.85 0.59
C VAL A 72 15.14 -3.22 -0.82
N SER A 73 14.28 -3.96 -1.50
CA SER A 73 14.44 -4.28 -2.93
C SER A 73 14.06 -3.09 -3.81
N GLN A 74 13.09 -2.29 -3.36
CA GLN A 74 12.56 -1.16 -4.10
C GLN A 74 12.01 -0.08 -3.16
N VAL A 75 12.19 1.19 -3.57
CA VAL A 75 11.57 2.35 -2.95
C VAL A 75 10.59 2.97 -3.93
N LEU A 76 9.32 3.11 -3.54
CA LEU A 76 8.26 3.69 -4.35
C LEU A 76 7.69 4.95 -3.69
N ALA A 77 7.09 5.82 -4.50
CA ALA A 77 6.23 6.89 -4.01
C ALA A 77 5.02 7.07 -4.94
N GLY A 78 3.90 7.50 -4.37
CA GLY A 78 2.79 8.02 -5.18
C GLY A 78 3.23 9.19 -6.06
N PRO A 79 2.45 9.53 -7.10
CA PRO A 79 2.84 10.58 -8.06
C PRO A 79 2.76 11.99 -7.49
N GLU A 80 2.01 12.21 -6.40
CA GLU A 80 1.80 13.54 -5.84
C GLU A 80 3.05 14.10 -5.16
N GLN A 81 3.17 15.42 -5.14
CA GLN A 81 4.32 16.14 -4.61
C GLN A 81 4.58 15.77 -3.14
N ARG A 82 3.55 15.72 -2.30
CA ARG A 82 3.64 15.41 -0.86
C ARG A 82 4.26 14.04 -0.57
N THR A 83 4.02 13.01 -1.37
CA THR A 83 4.61 11.67 -1.20
C THR A 83 6.09 11.67 -1.58
N ARG A 84 6.42 12.30 -2.70
CA ARG A 84 7.80 12.42 -3.20
C ARG A 84 8.67 13.27 -2.28
N GLU A 85 8.13 14.36 -1.74
CA GLU A 85 8.84 15.22 -0.80
C GLU A 85 9.04 14.53 0.55
N THR A 86 8.03 13.81 1.07
CA THR A 86 8.18 12.99 2.27
C THR A 86 9.29 11.96 2.09
N ALA A 87 9.31 11.25 0.96
CA ALA A 87 10.36 10.28 0.66
C ALA A 87 11.75 10.93 0.67
N ARG A 88 11.92 12.06 -0.03
CA ARG A 88 13.19 12.79 -0.10
C ARG A 88 13.63 13.32 1.27
N ALA A 89 12.70 13.82 2.08
CA ALA A 89 12.99 14.29 3.43
C ALA A 89 13.49 13.17 4.35
N LEU A 90 13.03 11.93 4.11
CA LEU A 90 13.51 10.71 4.78
C LEU A 90 14.82 10.15 4.17
N GLY A 91 15.45 10.84 3.23
CA GLY A 91 16.68 10.39 2.57
C GLY A 91 16.48 9.26 1.55
N LEU A 92 15.25 9.08 1.05
CA LEU A 92 14.89 8.05 0.08
C LEU A 92 14.93 8.59 -1.35
N ALA A 93 15.23 7.72 -2.31
CA ALA A 93 15.17 7.99 -3.75
C ALA A 93 14.09 7.09 -4.40
N PRO A 94 12.82 7.52 -4.39
CA PRO A 94 11.73 6.67 -4.86
C PRO A 94 11.59 6.68 -6.38
N VAL A 95 11.10 5.55 -6.91
CA VAL A 95 10.48 5.48 -8.24
C VAL A 95 8.99 5.83 -8.07
N VAL A 96 8.46 6.65 -8.98
CA VAL A 96 7.03 7.00 -8.97
C VAL A 96 6.20 5.79 -9.40
N CYS A 97 5.09 5.56 -8.71
CA CYS A 97 4.15 4.47 -8.93
C CYS A 97 2.73 5.03 -8.91
N ASP A 98 2.10 5.09 -10.08
CA ASP A 98 0.78 5.72 -10.26
C ASP A 98 -0.33 4.96 -9.52
N GLU A 99 -0.18 3.65 -9.33
CA GLU A 99 -1.13 2.84 -8.55
C GLU A 99 -1.18 3.24 -7.07
N LEU A 100 -0.16 3.97 -6.59
CA LEU A 100 -0.07 4.50 -5.22
C LEU A 100 -0.60 5.94 -5.10
N MET A 101 -1.24 6.49 -6.16
CA MET A 101 -1.90 7.80 -6.10
C MET A 101 -3.01 7.83 -5.05
N ASP A 102 -3.33 9.04 -4.57
CA ASP A 102 -4.45 9.24 -3.65
C ASP A 102 -5.80 8.85 -4.27
N LEU A 103 -6.84 8.77 -3.45
CA LEU A 103 -8.21 8.72 -3.93
C LEU A 103 -8.52 9.98 -4.75
N ASN A 104 -9.09 9.81 -5.93
CA ASN A 104 -9.50 10.94 -6.75
C ASN A 104 -10.80 11.54 -6.21
N TYR A 105 -10.71 12.71 -5.59
CA TYR A 105 -11.85 13.43 -5.01
C TYR A 105 -12.58 14.35 -5.99
N GLY A 106 -12.24 14.33 -7.28
CA GLY A 106 -12.95 15.06 -8.33
C GLY A 106 -13.20 16.52 -7.99
N SER A 107 -14.47 16.94 -8.04
CA SER A 107 -14.89 18.34 -7.80
C SER A 107 -14.76 18.80 -6.33
N TRP A 108 -14.44 17.91 -5.40
CA TRP A 108 -14.23 18.26 -4.01
C TRP A 108 -12.78 18.66 -3.72
N GLN A 109 -11.84 18.39 -4.64
CA GLN A 109 -10.44 18.76 -4.48
C GLN A 109 -10.28 20.25 -4.17
N GLY A 110 -9.42 20.57 -3.18
CA GLY A 110 -9.13 21.93 -2.70
C GLY A 110 -10.15 22.51 -1.72
N LYS A 111 -11.31 21.88 -1.56
CA LYS A 111 -12.36 22.29 -0.61
C LYS A 111 -12.16 21.63 0.74
N SER A 112 -12.53 22.30 1.82
CA SER A 112 -12.63 21.65 3.14
C SER A 112 -13.85 20.74 3.22
N LEU A 113 -13.83 19.81 4.18
CA LEU A 113 -14.98 18.96 4.44
C LEU A 113 -16.22 19.78 4.82
N ASP A 114 -16.05 20.86 5.59
CA ASP A 114 -17.14 21.76 5.99
C ASP A 114 -17.75 22.50 4.80
N GLU A 115 -16.94 22.96 3.85
CA GLU A 115 -17.43 23.59 2.61
C GLU A 115 -18.23 22.60 1.77
N VAL A 116 -17.73 21.36 1.61
CA VAL A 116 -18.45 20.33 0.87
C VAL A 116 -19.72 19.92 1.60
N GLN A 117 -19.66 19.70 2.94
CA GLN A 117 -20.81 19.33 3.75
C GLN A 117 -21.90 20.42 3.70
N SER A 118 -21.52 21.70 3.64
CA SER A 118 -22.47 22.81 3.54
C SER A 118 -23.10 22.91 2.14
N ALA A 119 -22.36 22.58 1.09
CA ALA A 119 -22.83 22.70 -0.29
C ALA A 119 -23.61 21.47 -0.78
N ASP A 120 -23.23 20.26 -0.32
CA ASP A 120 -23.78 18.98 -0.76
C ASP A 120 -23.81 17.95 0.40
N PRO A 121 -24.65 18.16 1.42
CA PRO A 121 -24.74 17.25 2.56
C PRO A 121 -25.18 15.83 2.17
N ASP A 122 -26.07 15.71 1.18
CA ASP A 122 -26.57 14.42 0.71
C ASP A 122 -25.45 13.66 -0.02
N GLY A 123 -24.65 14.34 -0.83
CA GLY A 123 -23.49 13.76 -1.48
C GLY A 123 -22.44 13.26 -0.48
N VAL A 124 -22.16 14.02 0.58
CA VAL A 124 -21.24 13.56 1.64
C VAL A 124 -21.83 12.34 2.36
N GLY A 125 -23.13 12.35 2.68
CA GLY A 125 -23.80 11.21 3.29
C GLY A 125 -23.72 9.95 2.43
N LEU A 126 -23.98 10.11 1.13
CA LEU A 126 -23.89 9.03 0.15
C LEU A 126 -22.46 8.47 0.05
N TRP A 127 -21.45 9.34 -0.06
CA TRP A 127 -20.04 8.94 -0.12
C TRP A 127 -19.58 8.14 1.10
N LEU A 128 -20.09 8.46 2.30
CA LEU A 128 -19.74 7.76 3.54
C LEU A 128 -20.44 6.40 3.69
N THR A 129 -21.60 6.20 3.05
CA THR A 129 -22.46 5.03 3.27
C THR A 129 -22.50 4.05 2.09
N ASP A 130 -22.34 4.53 0.87
CA ASP A 130 -22.33 3.74 -0.37
C ASP A 130 -20.94 3.73 -1.00
N SER A 131 -20.31 2.56 -1.01
CA SER A 131 -18.95 2.39 -1.54
C SER A 131 -18.84 2.57 -3.05
N ASP A 132 -19.93 2.41 -3.79
CA ASP A 132 -19.96 2.56 -5.25
C ASP A 132 -20.25 4.00 -5.66
N ALA A 133 -20.70 4.84 -4.75
CA ALA A 133 -20.99 6.24 -5.01
C ALA A 133 -19.71 7.08 -5.16
N ALA A 134 -19.75 8.01 -6.12
CA ALA A 134 -18.73 9.02 -6.35
C ALA A 134 -19.39 10.38 -6.63
N PRO A 135 -20.08 11.01 -5.65
CA PRO A 135 -20.83 12.26 -5.85
C PRO A 135 -19.93 13.41 -6.31
N HIS A 136 -18.65 13.35 -6.00
CA HIS A 136 -17.64 14.31 -6.48
C HIS A 136 -17.17 14.08 -7.94
N GLY A 137 -17.67 13.03 -8.62
CA GLY A 137 -17.27 12.71 -10.01
C GLY A 137 -15.85 12.17 -10.15
N GLY A 138 -15.22 11.78 -9.04
CA GLY A 138 -13.90 11.15 -9.01
C GLY A 138 -14.00 9.63 -8.90
N GLU A 139 -13.16 9.03 -8.03
CA GLU A 139 -13.06 7.58 -7.82
C GLU A 139 -13.96 7.14 -6.65
N SER A 140 -14.81 6.12 -6.85
CA SER A 140 -15.56 5.53 -5.73
C SER A 140 -14.64 4.72 -4.82
N ILE A 141 -15.04 4.51 -3.55
CA ILE A 141 -14.26 3.68 -2.62
C ILE A 141 -14.10 2.25 -3.17
N ALA A 142 -15.13 1.69 -3.81
CA ALA A 142 -15.07 0.37 -4.41
C ALA A 142 -14.02 0.29 -5.54
N SER A 143 -14.02 1.25 -6.49
CA SER A 143 -13.03 1.32 -7.56
C SER A 143 -11.62 1.51 -7.02
N PHE A 144 -11.46 2.37 -6.01
CA PHE A 144 -10.20 2.60 -5.31
C PHE A 144 -9.64 1.32 -4.68
N LEU A 145 -10.50 0.55 -3.99
CA LEU A 145 -10.10 -0.73 -3.41
C LEU A 145 -9.65 -1.74 -4.46
N VAL A 146 -10.30 -1.77 -5.64
CA VAL A 146 -9.87 -2.62 -6.76
C VAL A 146 -8.47 -2.24 -7.22
N ARG A 147 -8.16 -0.96 -7.40
CA ARG A 147 -6.82 -0.48 -7.80
C ARG A 147 -5.76 -0.90 -6.78
N VAL A 148 -5.98 -0.65 -5.49
CA VAL A 148 -5.02 -1.02 -4.43
C VAL A 148 -4.87 -2.53 -4.32
N LYS A 149 -5.96 -3.30 -4.47
CA LYS A 149 -5.92 -4.77 -4.48
C LYS A 149 -5.05 -5.33 -5.60
N LEU A 150 -5.20 -4.79 -6.81
CA LEU A 150 -4.40 -5.21 -7.97
C LEU A 150 -2.92 -4.88 -7.77
N TRP A 151 -2.62 -3.70 -7.23
CA TRP A 151 -1.25 -3.35 -6.88
C TRP A 151 -0.67 -4.31 -5.84
N LEU A 152 -1.36 -4.58 -4.73
CA LEU A 152 -0.92 -5.53 -3.69
C LEU A 152 -0.68 -6.93 -4.26
N ALA A 153 -1.56 -7.41 -5.14
CA ALA A 153 -1.44 -8.73 -5.76
C ALA A 153 -0.16 -8.85 -6.61
N GLY A 154 0.24 -7.77 -7.29
CA GLY A 154 1.47 -7.71 -8.08
C GLY A 154 2.75 -7.70 -7.23
N GLN A 155 2.67 -7.49 -5.92
CA GLN A 155 3.86 -7.38 -5.07
C GLN A 155 4.25 -8.70 -4.37
N HIS A 156 3.51 -9.80 -4.57
CA HIS A 156 3.93 -11.09 -4.04
C HIS A 156 5.28 -11.52 -4.64
N GLY A 157 6.23 -11.87 -3.78
CA GLY A 157 7.56 -12.29 -4.22
C GLY A 157 8.55 -11.18 -4.61
N ALA A 158 8.13 -9.92 -4.58
CA ALA A 158 8.98 -8.76 -4.94
C ALA A 158 10.04 -8.39 -3.86
N GLY A 159 10.18 -9.21 -2.81
CA GLY A 159 11.09 -8.92 -1.70
C GLY A 159 10.52 -7.88 -0.72
N HIS A 160 11.35 -6.94 -0.29
CA HIS A 160 10.92 -5.87 0.62
C HIS A 160 10.73 -4.55 -0.15
N ILE A 161 9.50 -4.10 -0.26
CA ILE A 161 9.13 -2.81 -0.86
C ILE A 161 8.89 -1.80 0.26
N LEU A 162 9.45 -0.60 0.09
CA LEU A 162 9.13 0.56 0.90
C LEU A 162 8.41 1.57 0.01
N ALA A 163 7.21 1.98 0.39
CA ALA A 163 6.39 2.88 -0.41
C ALA A 163 5.88 4.05 0.42
N VAL A 164 6.14 5.27 -0.03
CA VAL A 164 5.54 6.49 0.54
C VAL A 164 4.28 6.81 -0.23
N THR A 165 3.15 6.87 0.47
CA THR A 165 1.83 7.00 -0.15
C THR A 165 0.86 7.79 0.75
N HIS A 166 -0.42 7.62 0.55
CA HIS A 166 -1.50 8.38 1.17
C HIS A 166 -2.21 7.60 2.28
N PRO A 167 -2.80 8.27 3.27
CA PRO A 167 -3.65 7.63 4.28
C PRO A 167 -4.75 6.77 3.67
N SER A 168 -5.36 7.20 2.56
CA SER A 168 -6.39 6.46 1.83
C SER A 168 -5.88 5.10 1.31
N VAL A 169 -4.70 5.07 0.66
CA VAL A 169 -4.06 3.85 0.15
C VAL A 169 -3.72 2.91 1.29
N ILE A 170 -3.22 3.44 2.41
CA ILE A 170 -2.89 2.63 3.59
C ILE A 170 -4.15 2.02 4.21
N ARG A 171 -5.25 2.79 4.35
CA ARG A 171 -6.56 2.29 4.80
C ARG A 171 -7.03 1.14 3.91
N ALA A 172 -7.00 1.34 2.59
CA ALA A 172 -7.36 0.31 1.62
C ALA A 172 -6.50 -0.94 1.77
N ALA A 173 -5.18 -0.80 1.84
CA ALA A 173 -4.25 -1.93 2.01
C ALA A 173 -4.52 -2.71 3.30
N VAL A 174 -4.82 -2.02 4.41
CA VAL A 174 -5.15 -2.64 5.69
C VAL A 174 -6.44 -3.44 5.62
N ILE A 175 -7.56 -2.84 5.16
CA ILE A 175 -8.85 -3.55 5.10
C ILE A 175 -8.82 -4.72 4.11
N LEU A 176 -8.13 -4.59 2.98
CA LEU A 176 -7.94 -5.67 2.01
C LEU A 176 -7.12 -6.82 2.61
N THR A 177 -6.05 -6.51 3.35
CA THR A 177 -5.21 -7.49 4.04
C THR A 177 -6.00 -8.25 5.10
N LEU A 178 -6.85 -7.57 5.85
CA LEU A 178 -7.70 -8.14 6.90
C LEU A 178 -8.96 -8.80 6.35
N GLN A 179 -9.24 -8.70 5.04
CA GLN A 179 -10.50 -9.12 4.42
C GLN A 179 -11.73 -8.51 5.13
N ALA A 180 -11.55 -7.27 5.62
CA ALA A 180 -12.60 -6.58 6.36
C ALA A 180 -13.67 -6.00 5.39
N PRO A 181 -14.91 -5.81 5.85
CA PRO A 181 -15.95 -5.14 5.07
C PRO A 181 -15.49 -3.75 4.61
N VAL A 182 -15.97 -3.30 3.45
CA VAL A 182 -15.61 -1.99 2.86
C VAL A 182 -15.88 -0.82 3.82
N GLN A 183 -16.92 -0.89 4.64
CA GLN A 183 -17.28 0.11 5.65
C GLN A 183 -16.17 0.30 6.71
N SER A 184 -15.26 -0.67 6.85
CA SER A 184 -14.10 -0.57 7.73
C SER A 184 -13.07 0.44 7.24
N PHE A 185 -13.15 0.90 5.98
CA PHE A 185 -12.28 1.93 5.41
C PHE A 185 -12.26 3.21 6.27
N TRP A 186 -13.41 3.61 6.79
CA TRP A 186 -13.56 4.79 7.62
C TRP A 186 -13.12 4.60 9.09
N ARG A 187 -12.81 3.36 9.50
CA ARG A 187 -12.42 2.99 10.87
C ARG A 187 -10.93 2.75 11.03
N VAL A 188 -10.16 2.82 9.95
CA VAL A 188 -8.70 2.68 9.99
C VAL A 188 -8.06 4.05 10.03
N GLU A 189 -7.28 4.30 11.06
CA GLU A 189 -6.45 5.50 11.15
C GLU A 189 -5.08 5.27 10.53
N SER A 190 -4.60 6.26 9.78
CA SER A 190 -3.26 6.31 9.22
C SER A 190 -2.70 7.72 9.45
N PRO A 191 -2.08 7.95 10.62
CA PRO A 191 -1.51 9.26 10.94
C PRO A 191 -0.45 9.68 9.92
N PRO A 192 -0.29 10.98 9.65
CA PRO A 192 0.82 11.47 8.83
C PRO A 192 2.18 11.02 9.36
N ALA A 193 3.14 10.79 8.47
CA ALA A 193 4.49 10.32 8.79
C ALA A 193 4.50 9.07 9.68
N SER A 194 3.58 8.13 9.45
CA SER A 194 3.51 6.85 10.16
C SER A 194 3.80 5.67 9.24
N ILE A 195 4.15 4.55 9.84
CA ILE A 195 4.52 3.30 9.18
C ILE A 195 3.42 2.25 9.37
N THR A 196 3.08 1.56 8.29
CA THR A 196 2.29 0.33 8.27
C THR A 196 3.11 -0.78 7.62
N ASP A 197 3.24 -1.93 8.28
CA ASP A 197 4.06 -3.08 7.84
C ASP A 197 3.16 -4.27 7.48
N LEU A 198 3.24 -4.70 6.23
CA LEU A 198 2.56 -5.87 5.70
C LEU A 198 3.58 -6.96 5.37
N ARG A 199 3.23 -8.21 5.65
CA ARG A 199 4.04 -9.39 5.38
C ARG A 199 3.26 -10.39 4.54
N SER A 200 3.92 -10.98 3.56
CA SER A 200 3.36 -12.04 2.73
C SER A 200 4.13 -13.34 2.89
N ASN A 201 3.40 -14.44 2.89
CA ASN A 201 3.99 -15.79 2.75
C ASN A 201 3.96 -16.28 1.29
N GLY A 202 3.71 -15.39 0.33
CA GLY A 202 3.54 -15.69 -1.09
C GLY A 202 2.10 -15.96 -1.52
N GLN A 203 1.17 -16.17 -0.57
CA GLN A 203 -0.26 -16.42 -0.86
C GLN A 203 -1.15 -15.29 -0.37
N ALA A 204 -0.91 -14.81 0.84
CA ALA A 204 -1.74 -13.81 1.50
C ALA A 204 -0.89 -12.78 2.24
N TRP A 205 -1.34 -11.53 2.22
CA TRP A 205 -0.81 -10.45 3.04
C TRP A 205 -1.34 -10.57 4.47
N ARG A 206 -0.52 -10.18 5.43
CA ARG A 206 -0.84 -10.13 6.85
C ARG A 206 -0.40 -8.78 7.40
N LEU A 207 -1.26 -8.12 8.14
CA LEU A 207 -0.93 -6.90 8.84
C LEU A 207 -0.06 -7.23 10.06
N ARG A 208 1.15 -6.66 10.12
CA ARG A 208 2.03 -6.77 11.27
C ARG A 208 1.82 -5.61 12.25
N SER A 209 1.78 -4.39 11.72
CA SER A 209 1.53 -3.17 12.50
C SER A 209 0.99 -2.07 11.60
N SER A 210 0.27 -1.11 12.17
CA SER A 210 -0.25 0.07 11.47
C SER A 210 -0.14 1.31 12.34
N GLY A 211 0.06 2.48 11.72
CA GLY A 211 0.08 3.77 12.41
C GLY A 211 1.29 3.98 13.33
N CYS A 212 2.35 3.17 13.21
CA CYS A 212 3.54 3.30 14.04
C CYS A 212 4.32 4.55 13.66
N ARG A 213 4.79 5.31 14.66
CA ARG A 213 5.64 6.49 14.41
C ARG A 213 6.98 6.07 13.78
N ILE A 214 7.52 6.94 12.96
CA ILE A 214 8.89 6.83 12.47
C ILE A 214 9.81 7.26 13.62
N PHE A 215 10.69 6.33 14.10
CA PHE A 215 11.65 6.61 15.15
C PHE A 215 13.07 6.61 14.58
N GLY A 216 13.91 7.56 15.05
CA GLY A 216 15.37 7.54 14.84
C GLY A 216 16.05 6.43 15.64
N HIS A 217 17.25 6.07 15.24
CA HIS A 217 18.13 5.21 16.02
C HIS A 217 18.46 5.88 17.37
N GLY A 218 17.94 5.35 18.47
CA GLY A 218 18.17 5.89 19.81
C GLY A 218 16.91 6.10 20.66
N SER A 219 15.72 6.11 20.06
CA SER A 219 14.49 6.12 20.85
C SER A 219 14.11 4.69 21.22
N SER A 220 14.76 4.14 22.23
CA SER A 220 14.24 2.99 22.97
C SER A 220 12.85 3.35 23.45
N LEU A 221 11.86 2.52 23.20
CA LEU A 221 10.59 2.55 23.92
C LEU A 221 10.94 2.34 25.41
N ALA A 222 11.14 3.42 26.13
CA ALA A 222 10.95 3.38 27.57
C ALA A 222 9.43 3.26 27.76
N GLU A 223 9.05 2.23 28.44
CA GLU A 223 7.71 1.76 28.78
C GLU A 223 6.74 2.86 29.23
#